data_df6f0b4b89b216fcc662b2bbfb29174c
#
_entry.id   df6f0b4b89b216fcc662b2bbfb29174c
#
_cell.length_a   1.000
_cell.length_b   1.000
_cell.length_c   1.000
_cell.angle_alpha   90.00
_cell.angle_beta   90.00
_cell.angle_gamma   90.00
#
_symmetry.space_group_name_H-M   'P 1'
#
loop_
_entity.id
_entity.type
_entity.pdbx_description
1 polymer ?
#
loop_
_entity_poly.entity_id
_entity_poly.type
_entity_poly.pdbx_seq_one_letter_code
_entity_poly.pdbx_strand_id
1 'polypeptide(L)'
;MIIFSVPVILSGILQLLFNACDIIVVGNFAGDASLAAVGSTSSLINLFTNLFIGLSVGSNVLIAHFVGSNDKSKVSLTVHTSIVLAIICGVFLSVAGFIFANPILKLMGSPDDVIMLATLYLKIYFLGMPALLIYNFGAAILRAVGNTKHPLYFLTISGVLNILLNLLLVICFSMGVAGVAIATVVSEYLSAALIIWYLSEKSEELKLTRSDLKIDPYILKRVIAIGIPAGLQGTIFSLSNVVIQSAINSFGSDVVAGNSATMNIEGFVYMAMNAIYQTAITFVGQNYGAGKKKRVLRCTLQAEAIVVIVGLFFGVSAYIFSTELLHIYSGSPAVVAAGKIRCAYILPIYFLCGSMDVMVGALRGIGQSVVPMVTSLIGACALRLVWISTVFKMHRTTGMLYISYPISWIITLIAHIAFFVYFYNKIPKEKE
;
A
#
# COMPACT_ATOMS: atom_id res chain seq x y z
N MET A 1 0.12 -19.78 -6.74
CA MET A 1 -0.26 -18.59 -5.96
C MET A 1 0.51 -18.48 -4.65
N ILE A 2 0.48 -19.48 -3.75
CA ILE A 2 1.15 -19.41 -2.44
C ILE A 2 2.65 -19.07 -2.57
N ILE A 3 3.41 -19.80 -3.41
CA ILE A 3 4.85 -19.55 -3.64
C ILE A 3 5.11 -18.13 -4.16
N PHE A 4 4.19 -17.57 -4.93
CA PHE A 4 4.26 -16.20 -5.40
C PHE A 4 3.97 -15.17 -4.29
N SER A 5 2.98 -15.47 -3.42
CA SER A 5 2.56 -14.55 -2.37
C SER A 5 3.58 -14.42 -1.23
N VAL A 6 4.31 -15.50 -0.89
CA VAL A 6 5.26 -15.48 0.23
C VAL A 6 6.31 -14.37 0.12
N PRO A 7 7.04 -14.20 -1.01
CA PRO A 7 7.98 -13.09 -1.13
C PRO A 7 7.31 -11.70 -1.07
N VAL A 8 6.05 -11.58 -1.53
CA VAL A 8 5.30 -10.31 -1.46
C VAL A 8 4.90 -10.00 -0.01
N ILE A 9 4.47 -11.01 0.76
CA ILE A 9 4.20 -10.88 2.21
C ILE A 9 5.46 -10.43 2.93
N LEU A 10 6.58 -11.11 2.69
CA LEU A 10 7.86 -10.77 3.31
C LEU A 10 8.32 -9.35 2.96
N SER A 11 8.12 -8.91 1.70
CA SER A 11 8.43 -7.53 1.30
C SER A 11 7.59 -6.52 2.09
N GLY A 12 6.29 -6.76 2.26
CA GLY A 12 5.42 -5.88 3.04
C GLY A 12 5.80 -5.81 4.51
N ILE A 13 6.10 -6.96 5.14
CA ILE A 13 6.56 -7.02 6.54
C ILE A 13 7.89 -6.29 6.69
N LEU A 14 8.86 -6.50 5.79
CA LEU A 14 10.14 -5.79 5.82
C LEU A 14 9.97 -4.28 5.72
N GLN A 15 9.07 -3.79 4.86
CA GLN A 15 8.78 -2.36 4.76
C GLN A 15 8.26 -1.79 6.09
N LEU A 16 7.36 -2.51 6.78
CA LEU A 16 6.89 -2.09 8.10
C LEU A 16 8.01 -2.08 9.14
N LEU A 17 8.87 -3.10 9.13
CA LEU A 17 10.02 -3.17 10.04
C LEU A 17 11.02 -2.04 9.79
N PHE A 18 11.33 -1.72 8.54
CA PHE A 18 12.24 -0.61 8.21
C PHE A 18 11.67 0.74 8.66
N ASN A 19 10.38 0.99 8.40
CA ASN A 19 9.71 2.20 8.90
C ASN A 19 9.72 2.28 10.44
N ALA A 20 9.52 1.14 11.12
CA ALA A 20 9.61 1.09 12.59
C ALA A 20 11.02 1.38 13.07
N CYS A 21 12.06 0.84 12.42
CA CYS A 21 13.46 1.14 12.73
C CYS A 21 13.77 2.63 12.58
N ASP A 22 13.29 3.29 11.51
CA ASP A 22 13.46 4.72 11.29
C ASP A 22 12.88 5.52 12.46
N ILE A 23 11.65 5.20 12.89
CA ILE A 23 10.96 5.86 14.00
C ILE A 23 11.72 5.62 15.34
N ILE A 24 12.18 4.39 15.59
CA ILE A 24 12.92 4.04 16.79
C ILE A 24 14.25 4.80 16.86
N VAL A 25 14.98 4.87 15.75
CA VAL A 25 16.27 5.59 15.71
C VAL A 25 16.05 7.09 15.93
N VAL A 26 15.05 7.68 15.29
CA VAL A 26 14.72 9.11 15.51
C VAL A 26 14.31 9.35 16.96
N GLY A 27 13.40 8.55 17.50
CA GLY A 27 12.86 8.76 18.86
C GLY A 27 13.92 8.63 19.94
N ASN A 28 14.85 7.67 19.80
CA ASN A 28 15.87 7.45 20.84
C ASN A 28 17.11 8.35 20.72
N PHE A 29 17.45 8.81 19.51
CA PHE A 29 18.74 9.48 19.29
C PHE A 29 18.62 10.90 18.69
N ALA A 30 17.46 11.31 18.18
CA ALA A 30 17.28 12.64 17.57
C ALA A 30 16.35 13.56 18.36
N GLY A 31 15.72 13.05 19.44
CA GLY A 31 14.87 13.80 20.35
C GLY A 31 13.41 13.95 19.88
N ASP A 32 12.54 14.38 20.81
CA ASP A 32 11.09 14.41 20.67
C ASP A 32 10.61 15.31 19.51
N ALA A 33 11.24 16.48 19.31
CA ALA A 33 10.91 17.37 18.21
C ALA A 33 11.17 16.73 16.84
N SER A 34 12.22 15.93 16.70
CA SER A 34 12.53 15.18 15.50
C SER A 34 11.53 14.05 15.26
N LEU A 35 11.13 13.35 16.31
CA LEU A 35 10.10 12.32 16.24
C LEU A 35 8.75 12.92 15.83
N ALA A 36 8.38 14.05 16.42
CA ALA A 36 7.16 14.79 16.05
C ALA A 36 7.18 15.27 14.58
N ALA A 37 8.36 15.72 14.10
CA ALA A 37 8.54 16.14 12.72
C ALA A 37 8.32 14.98 11.73
N VAL A 38 8.93 13.81 11.96
CA VAL A 38 8.76 12.62 11.12
C VAL A 38 7.32 12.12 11.18
N GLY A 39 6.72 12.05 12.38
CA GLY A 39 5.35 11.60 12.57
C GLY A 39 4.32 12.48 11.86
N SER A 40 4.44 13.80 11.97
CA SER A 40 3.51 14.76 11.34
C SER A 40 3.56 14.72 9.81
N THR A 41 4.69 14.35 9.22
CA THR A 41 4.87 14.29 7.77
C THR A 41 4.37 13.00 7.12
N SER A 42 4.25 11.91 7.89
CA SER A 42 3.90 10.58 7.37
C SER A 42 2.57 10.55 6.63
N SER A 43 1.54 11.25 7.12
CA SER A 43 0.23 11.33 6.47
C SER A 43 0.30 12.01 5.11
N LEU A 44 1.12 13.06 4.99
CA LEU A 44 1.33 13.80 3.75
C LEU A 44 2.07 12.95 2.72
N ILE A 45 3.13 12.28 3.15
CA ILE A 45 3.90 11.35 2.31
C ILE A 45 2.97 10.26 1.78
N ASN A 46 2.19 9.61 2.66
CA ASN A 46 1.25 8.56 2.26
C ASN A 46 0.18 9.05 1.26
N LEU A 47 -0.31 10.27 1.42
CA LEU A 47 -1.30 10.86 0.52
C LEU A 47 -0.75 10.96 -0.91
N PHE A 48 0.45 11.52 -1.07
CA PHE A 48 1.07 11.68 -2.38
C PHE A 48 1.55 10.35 -2.95
N THR A 49 2.20 9.51 -2.15
CA THR A 49 2.76 8.24 -2.65
C THR A 49 1.67 7.26 -3.09
N ASN A 50 0.55 7.15 -2.34
CA ASN A 50 -0.52 6.22 -2.68
C ASN A 50 -1.11 6.45 -4.07
N LEU A 51 -1.30 7.73 -4.48
CA LEU A 51 -1.81 8.05 -5.80
C LEU A 51 -0.90 7.51 -6.91
N PHE A 52 0.40 7.75 -6.76
CA PHE A 52 1.38 7.39 -7.79
C PHE A 52 1.78 5.91 -7.73
N ILE A 53 1.80 5.29 -6.54
CA ILE A 53 1.93 3.84 -6.41
C ILE A 53 0.75 3.14 -7.09
N GLY A 54 -0.46 3.70 -7.00
CA GLY A 54 -1.62 3.20 -7.73
C GLY A 54 -1.40 3.12 -9.25
N LEU A 55 -0.63 4.05 -9.85
CA LEU A 55 -0.26 3.98 -11.27
C LEU A 55 0.54 2.70 -11.59
N SER A 56 1.39 2.24 -10.70
CA SER A 56 2.17 1.00 -10.90
C SER A 56 1.27 -0.24 -11.01
N VAL A 57 0.08 -0.22 -10.37
CA VAL A 57 -0.93 -1.27 -10.52
C VAL A 57 -1.43 -1.34 -11.97
N GLY A 58 -1.61 -0.18 -12.63
CA GLY A 58 -1.96 -0.12 -14.05
C GLY A 58 -0.92 -0.80 -14.94
N SER A 59 0.36 -0.57 -14.67
CA SER A 59 1.45 -1.23 -15.38
C SER A 59 1.47 -2.76 -15.13
N ASN A 60 1.26 -3.19 -13.88
CA ASN A 60 1.16 -4.63 -13.55
C ASN A 60 0.05 -5.32 -14.35
N VAL A 61 -1.16 -4.75 -14.35
CA VAL A 61 -2.32 -5.33 -15.06
C VAL A 61 -2.05 -5.44 -16.56
N LEU A 62 -1.53 -4.39 -17.19
CA LEU A 62 -1.28 -4.41 -18.64
C LEU A 62 -0.17 -5.39 -19.03
N ILE A 63 0.92 -5.43 -18.28
CA ILE A 63 2.00 -6.40 -18.54
C ILE A 63 1.45 -7.82 -18.34
N ALA A 64 0.69 -8.07 -17.26
CA ALA A 64 0.06 -9.37 -17.04
C ALA A 64 -0.84 -9.78 -18.22
N HIS A 65 -1.65 -8.86 -18.77
CA HIS A 65 -2.47 -9.12 -19.96
C HIS A 65 -1.62 -9.48 -21.18
N PHE A 66 -0.56 -8.71 -21.45
CA PHE A 66 0.28 -8.93 -22.64
C PHE A 66 1.16 -10.17 -22.51
N VAL A 67 1.64 -10.48 -21.31
CA VAL A 67 2.31 -11.76 -21.01
C VAL A 67 1.34 -12.92 -21.23
N GLY A 68 0.11 -12.81 -20.73
CA GLY A 68 -0.93 -13.82 -20.94
C GLY A 68 -1.27 -14.04 -22.41
N SER A 69 -1.33 -12.99 -23.22
CA SER A 69 -1.58 -13.06 -24.67
C SER A 69 -0.32 -13.36 -25.49
N ASN A 70 0.84 -13.54 -24.85
CA ASN A 70 2.15 -13.77 -25.50
C ASN A 70 2.57 -12.65 -26.48
N ASP A 71 2.14 -11.42 -26.23
CA ASP A 71 2.47 -10.23 -27.05
C ASP A 71 3.73 -9.53 -26.50
N LYS A 72 4.90 -10.06 -26.85
CA LYS A 72 6.21 -9.56 -26.39
C LYS A 72 6.44 -8.10 -26.77
N SER A 73 5.94 -7.66 -27.93
CA SER A 73 6.09 -6.27 -28.39
C SER A 73 5.38 -5.30 -27.44
N LYS A 74 4.12 -5.60 -27.07
CA LYS A 74 3.39 -4.76 -26.13
C LYS A 74 3.89 -4.87 -24.69
N VAL A 75 4.45 -6.01 -24.29
CA VAL A 75 5.16 -6.13 -23.00
C VAL A 75 6.31 -5.13 -22.97
N SER A 76 7.20 -5.15 -23.98
CA SER A 76 8.33 -4.21 -24.09
C SER A 76 7.88 -2.75 -24.08
N LEU A 77 6.88 -2.37 -24.90
CA LEU A 77 6.33 -1.01 -24.93
C LEU A 77 5.78 -0.58 -23.56
N THR A 78 5.13 -1.53 -22.82
CA THR A 78 4.59 -1.23 -21.51
C THR A 78 5.69 -1.05 -20.46
N VAL A 79 6.73 -1.86 -20.50
CA VAL A 79 7.91 -1.72 -19.61
C VAL A 79 8.54 -0.34 -19.78
N HIS A 80 8.88 0.03 -21.03
CA HIS A 80 9.53 1.32 -21.33
C HIS A 80 8.64 2.51 -20.93
N THR A 81 7.37 2.50 -21.35
CA THR A 81 6.40 3.54 -20.97
C THR A 81 6.25 3.67 -19.45
N SER A 82 6.21 2.54 -18.73
CA SER A 82 6.05 2.51 -17.27
C SER A 82 7.25 3.12 -16.54
N ILE A 83 8.47 2.80 -16.96
CA ILE A 83 9.69 3.36 -16.34
C ILE A 83 9.81 4.85 -16.63
N VAL A 84 9.54 5.29 -17.86
CA VAL A 84 9.53 6.73 -18.20
C VAL A 84 8.46 7.47 -17.40
N LEU A 85 7.26 6.90 -17.26
CA LEU A 85 6.19 7.48 -16.45
C LEU A 85 6.60 7.58 -14.97
N ALA A 86 7.26 6.54 -14.42
CA ALA A 86 7.77 6.57 -13.04
C ALA A 86 8.77 7.70 -12.82
N ILE A 87 9.69 7.91 -13.77
CA ILE A 87 10.67 9.00 -13.72
C ILE A 87 9.98 10.36 -13.77
N ILE A 88 9.07 10.57 -14.72
CA ILE A 88 8.36 11.86 -14.88
C ILE A 88 7.53 12.17 -13.63
N CYS A 89 6.73 11.21 -13.16
CA CYS A 89 5.93 11.39 -11.94
C CYS A 89 6.80 11.60 -10.70
N GLY A 90 7.92 10.88 -10.59
CA GLY A 90 8.87 11.02 -9.50
C GLY A 90 9.54 12.38 -9.46
N VAL A 91 10.01 12.86 -10.60
CA VAL A 91 10.61 14.21 -10.74
C VAL A 91 9.56 15.27 -10.45
N PHE A 92 8.35 15.12 -10.98
CA PHE A 92 7.24 16.04 -10.68
C PHE A 92 6.96 16.12 -9.17
N LEU A 93 6.84 14.98 -8.49
CA LEU A 93 6.64 14.94 -7.05
C LEU A 93 7.83 15.52 -6.27
N SER A 94 9.03 15.23 -6.71
CA SER A 94 10.26 15.78 -6.09
C SER A 94 10.25 17.31 -6.13
N VAL A 95 9.99 17.89 -7.29
CA VAL A 95 9.93 19.35 -7.47
C VAL A 95 8.76 19.95 -6.69
N ALA A 96 7.56 19.38 -6.84
CA ALA A 96 6.37 19.85 -6.15
C ALA A 96 6.55 19.76 -4.62
N GLY A 97 7.01 18.61 -4.11
CA GLY A 97 7.24 18.41 -2.69
C GLY A 97 8.30 19.34 -2.12
N PHE A 98 9.40 19.58 -2.85
CA PHE A 98 10.43 20.51 -2.43
C PHE A 98 9.92 21.96 -2.32
N ILE A 99 9.09 22.40 -3.27
CA ILE A 99 8.54 23.76 -3.31
C ILE A 99 7.43 23.92 -2.25
N PHE A 100 6.51 22.95 -2.16
CA PHE A 100 5.29 23.06 -1.37
C PHE A 100 5.39 22.48 0.04
N ALA A 101 6.53 21.87 0.45
CA ALA A 101 6.70 21.28 1.78
C ALA A 101 6.30 22.25 2.92
N ASN A 102 6.88 23.43 2.98
CA ASN A 102 6.60 24.40 4.04
C ASN A 102 5.18 24.97 3.96
N PRO A 103 4.65 25.46 2.81
CA PRO A 103 3.28 25.91 2.68
C PRO A 103 2.24 24.89 3.14
N ILE A 104 2.42 23.62 2.78
CA ILE A 104 1.47 22.55 3.14
C ILE A 104 1.52 22.27 4.64
N LEU A 105 2.71 22.19 5.25
CA LEU A 105 2.84 22.01 6.71
C LEU A 105 2.20 23.14 7.50
N LYS A 106 2.34 24.39 7.03
CA LYS A 106 1.65 25.55 7.62
C LYS A 106 0.13 25.41 7.51
N LEU A 107 -0.36 24.99 6.33
CA LEU A 107 -1.80 24.77 6.12
C LEU A 107 -2.36 23.66 7.03
N MET A 108 -1.53 22.64 7.34
CA MET A 108 -1.88 21.56 8.26
C MET A 108 -1.83 21.97 9.74
N GLY A 109 -1.37 23.19 10.06
CA GLY A 109 -1.26 23.68 11.44
C GLY A 109 -0.13 23.03 12.23
N SER A 110 0.98 22.67 11.56
CA SER A 110 2.17 22.14 12.25
C SER A 110 2.71 23.17 13.25
N PRO A 111 3.07 22.75 14.50
CA PRO A 111 3.63 23.66 15.51
C PRO A 111 4.92 24.33 15.06
N ASP A 112 5.16 25.57 15.51
CA ASP A 112 6.31 26.37 15.08
C ASP A 112 7.67 25.77 15.46
N ASP A 113 7.75 25.03 16.55
CA ASP A 113 8.93 24.32 17.02
C ASP A 113 9.28 23.09 16.19
N VAL A 114 8.28 22.50 15.50
CA VAL A 114 8.43 21.26 14.68
C VAL A 114 8.55 21.57 13.18
N ILE A 115 7.93 22.67 12.73
CA ILE A 115 7.74 22.95 11.30
C ILE A 115 9.06 23.03 10.51
N MET A 116 10.12 23.56 11.14
CA MET A 116 11.42 23.68 10.49
C MET A 116 12.03 22.30 10.21
N LEU A 117 12.01 21.40 11.21
CA LEU A 117 12.51 20.04 11.10
C LEU A 117 11.65 19.20 10.13
N ALA A 118 10.33 19.35 10.21
CA ALA A 118 9.40 18.68 9.31
C ALA A 118 9.58 19.12 7.85
N THR A 119 9.80 20.43 7.62
CA THR A 119 10.10 20.97 6.29
C THR A 119 11.42 20.42 5.73
N LEU A 120 12.46 20.37 6.55
CA LEU A 120 13.75 19.80 6.17
C LEU A 120 13.63 18.33 5.81
N TYR A 121 12.97 17.54 6.67
CA TYR A 121 12.68 16.13 6.44
C TYR A 121 11.95 15.91 5.11
N LEU A 122 10.83 16.61 4.91
CA LEU A 122 10.04 16.49 3.68
C LEU A 122 10.82 16.86 2.42
N LYS A 123 11.57 17.96 2.44
CA LYS A 123 12.38 18.38 1.29
C LYS A 123 13.38 17.30 0.89
N ILE A 124 14.08 16.71 1.87
CA ILE A 124 15.04 15.63 1.60
C ILE A 124 14.29 14.39 1.12
N TYR A 125 13.21 13.99 1.80
CA TYR A 125 12.42 12.82 1.46
C TYR A 125 11.88 12.87 0.03
N PHE A 126 11.35 14.03 -0.40
CA PHE A 126 10.82 14.20 -1.74
C PHE A 126 11.89 14.08 -2.84
N LEU A 127 13.18 14.29 -2.55
CA LEU A 127 14.25 13.98 -3.49
C LEU A 127 14.37 12.48 -3.79
N GLY A 128 13.86 11.61 -2.92
CA GLY A 128 13.78 10.17 -3.11
C GLY A 128 12.62 9.71 -4.00
N MET A 129 11.62 10.57 -4.28
CA MET A 129 10.43 10.17 -5.02
C MET A 129 10.70 9.52 -6.39
N PRO A 130 11.65 9.99 -7.21
CA PRO A 130 11.97 9.30 -8.46
C PRO A 130 12.41 7.86 -8.23
N ALA A 131 13.25 7.63 -7.23
CA ALA A 131 13.74 6.29 -6.88
C ALA A 131 12.62 5.40 -6.34
N LEU A 132 11.80 5.91 -5.42
CA LEU A 132 10.65 5.22 -4.87
C LEU A 132 9.68 4.75 -5.98
N LEU A 133 9.35 5.63 -6.92
CA LEU A 133 8.45 5.28 -8.02
C LEU A 133 9.09 4.31 -9.00
N ILE A 134 10.36 4.47 -9.36
CA ILE A 134 11.09 3.51 -10.21
C ILE A 134 11.07 2.13 -9.57
N TYR A 135 11.33 2.03 -8.26
CA TYR A 135 11.25 0.75 -7.54
C TYR A 135 9.85 0.16 -7.60
N ASN A 136 8.80 0.94 -7.29
CA ASN A 136 7.42 0.44 -7.27
C ASN A 136 6.94 -0.02 -8.64
N PHE A 137 7.23 0.75 -9.71
CA PHE A 137 6.89 0.34 -11.07
C PHE A 137 7.69 -0.87 -11.52
N GLY A 138 9.00 -0.90 -11.26
CA GLY A 138 9.85 -2.04 -11.58
C GLY A 138 9.43 -3.31 -10.84
N ALA A 139 9.10 -3.20 -9.54
CA ALA A 139 8.56 -4.32 -8.77
C ALA A 139 7.19 -4.80 -9.31
N ALA A 140 6.33 -3.88 -9.76
CA ALA A 140 5.06 -4.20 -10.41
C ALA A 140 5.27 -4.94 -11.74
N ILE A 141 6.25 -4.50 -12.56
CA ILE A 141 6.67 -5.15 -13.80
C ILE A 141 7.14 -6.59 -13.53
N LEU A 142 8.03 -6.76 -12.55
CA LEU A 142 8.56 -8.08 -12.21
C LEU A 142 7.47 -9.01 -11.66
N ARG A 143 6.57 -8.50 -10.81
CA ARG A 143 5.42 -9.27 -10.33
C ARG A 143 4.51 -9.71 -11.47
N ALA A 144 4.29 -8.86 -12.47
CA ALA A 144 3.40 -9.17 -13.60
C ALA A 144 3.87 -10.39 -14.41
N VAL A 145 5.17 -10.69 -14.44
CA VAL A 145 5.74 -11.89 -15.08
C VAL A 145 5.96 -13.07 -14.11
N GLY A 146 5.53 -12.93 -12.86
CA GLY A 146 5.65 -13.98 -11.85
C GLY A 146 6.92 -13.93 -11.00
N ASN A 147 7.78 -12.94 -11.18
CA ASN A 147 9.02 -12.80 -10.43
C ASN A 147 8.81 -11.91 -9.19
N THR A 148 8.58 -12.52 -8.04
CA THR A 148 8.41 -11.82 -6.76
C THR A 148 9.65 -11.86 -5.88
N LYS A 149 10.63 -12.72 -6.20
CA LYS A 149 11.84 -12.90 -5.38
C LYS A 149 12.82 -11.73 -5.52
N HIS A 150 13.06 -11.27 -6.75
CA HIS A 150 14.03 -10.20 -6.99
C HIS A 150 13.62 -8.86 -6.33
N PRO A 151 12.35 -8.39 -6.42
CA PRO A 151 11.91 -7.23 -5.65
C PRO A 151 12.16 -7.37 -4.14
N LEU A 152 11.92 -8.56 -3.57
CA LEU A 152 12.21 -8.84 -2.16
C LEU A 152 13.72 -8.71 -1.86
N TYR A 153 14.59 -9.30 -2.70
CA TYR A 153 16.04 -9.20 -2.49
C TYR A 153 16.54 -7.76 -2.55
N PHE A 154 16.06 -6.99 -3.52
CA PHE A 154 16.45 -5.58 -3.67
C PHE A 154 15.97 -4.74 -2.49
N LEU A 155 14.74 -4.97 -2.02
CA LEU A 155 14.22 -4.32 -0.82
C LEU A 155 15.02 -4.70 0.43
N THR A 156 15.41 -5.97 0.57
CA THR A 156 16.20 -6.43 1.72
C THR A 156 17.58 -5.76 1.74
N ILE A 157 18.28 -5.73 0.59
CA ILE A 157 19.60 -5.10 0.47
C ILE A 157 19.51 -3.60 0.79
N SER A 158 18.53 -2.90 0.20
CA SER A 158 18.35 -1.47 0.45
C SER A 158 17.91 -1.18 1.88
N GLY A 159 17.06 -2.02 2.47
CA GLY A 159 16.62 -1.86 3.84
C GLY A 159 17.74 -2.08 4.88
N VAL A 160 18.61 -3.07 4.65
CA VAL A 160 19.81 -3.23 5.49
C VAL A 160 20.71 -1.99 5.38
N LEU A 161 20.92 -1.47 4.16
CA LEU A 161 21.67 -0.23 3.98
C LEU A 161 21.00 0.95 4.70
N ASN A 162 19.66 1.06 4.63
CA ASN A 162 18.91 2.09 5.34
C ASN A 162 19.18 2.07 6.84
N ILE A 163 19.10 0.89 7.49
CA ILE A 163 19.38 0.75 8.93
C ILE A 163 20.84 1.16 9.24
N LEU A 164 21.80 0.68 8.46
CA LEU A 164 23.22 1.03 8.67
C LEU A 164 23.47 2.53 8.52
N LEU A 165 22.88 3.16 7.50
CA LEU A 165 22.99 4.60 7.30
C LEU A 165 22.27 5.41 8.39
N ASN A 166 21.10 4.95 8.86
CA ASN A 166 20.42 5.58 9.99
C ASN A 166 21.30 5.59 11.24
N LEU A 167 21.89 4.45 11.61
CA LEU A 167 22.80 4.38 12.75
C LEU A 167 24.02 5.28 12.55
N LEU A 168 24.60 5.28 11.36
CA LEU A 168 25.78 6.11 11.05
C LEU A 168 25.44 7.61 11.08
N LEU A 169 24.42 8.04 10.34
CA LEU A 169 24.13 9.47 10.16
C LEU A 169 23.48 10.10 11.40
N VAL A 170 22.62 9.35 12.10
CA VAL A 170 21.93 9.87 13.28
C VAL A 170 22.80 9.77 14.55
N ILE A 171 23.47 8.63 14.76
CA ILE A 171 24.23 8.41 15.99
C ILE A 171 25.65 8.97 15.87
N CYS A 172 26.40 8.60 14.81
CA CYS A 172 27.80 9.03 14.70
C CYS A 172 27.95 10.48 14.22
N PHE A 173 27.10 10.92 13.26
CA PHE A 173 27.16 12.28 12.72
C PHE A 173 26.17 13.25 13.34
N SER A 174 25.27 12.78 14.23
CA SER A 174 24.26 13.61 14.93
C SER A 174 23.39 14.45 14.00
N MET A 175 23.06 13.94 12.79
CA MET A 175 22.32 14.67 11.77
C MET A 175 20.79 14.72 12.03
N GLY A 176 20.30 14.09 13.10
CA GLY A 176 18.88 14.12 13.47
C GLY A 176 17.95 13.69 12.33
N VAL A 177 16.88 14.47 12.09
CA VAL A 177 15.87 14.19 11.02
C VAL A 177 16.49 14.16 9.61
N ALA A 178 17.51 14.99 9.36
CA ALA A 178 18.17 15.01 8.05
C ALA A 178 18.90 13.68 7.79
N GLY A 179 19.53 13.10 8.82
CA GLY A 179 20.22 11.81 8.73
C GLY A 179 19.26 10.69 8.31
N VAL A 180 18.10 10.60 8.93
CA VAL A 180 17.09 9.59 8.60
C VAL A 180 16.55 9.79 7.19
N ALA A 181 16.23 11.03 6.80
CA ALA A 181 15.73 11.31 5.45
C ALA A 181 16.78 10.94 4.37
N ILE A 182 18.06 11.28 4.59
CA ILE A 182 19.15 10.93 3.67
C ILE A 182 19.33 9.41 3.59
N ALA A 183 19.31 8.70 4.74
CA ALA A 183 19.41 7.24 4.78
C ALA A 183 18.31 6.59 3.94
N THR A 184 17.06 7.04 4.08
CA THR A 184 15.92 6.56 3.31
C THR A 184 16.10 6.83 1.83
N VAL A 185 16.43 8.06 1.44
CA VAL A 185 16.63 8.45 0.03
C VAL A 185 17.74 7.64 -0.63
N VAL A 186 18.90 7.50 0.02
CA VAL A 186 20.04 6.73 -0.54
C VAL A 186 19.63 5.26 -0.73
N SER A 187 18.92 4.69 0.23
CA SER A 187 18.44 3.30 0.16
C SER A 187 17.39 3.10 -0.95
N GLU A 188 16.50 4.07 -1.16
CA GLU A 188 15.55 4.05 -2.27
C GLU A 188 16.27 4.11 -3.63
N TYR A 189 17.29 4.96 -3.77
CA TYR A 189 18.10 5.01 -5.00
C TYR A 189 18.86 3.71 -5.24
N LEU A 190 19.33 3.02 -4.19
CA LEU A 190 19.94 1.70 -4.34
C LEU A 190 18.92 0.68 -4.86
N SER A 191 17.72 0.63 -4.28
CA SER A 191 16.67 -0.30 -4.75
C SER A 191 16.24 -0.03 -6.18
N ALA A 192 16.12 1.26 -6.56
CA ALA A 192 15.83 1.67 -7.94
C ALA A 192 16.95 1.26 -8.91
N ALA A 193 18.21 1.48 -8.53
CA ALA A 193 19.36 1.09 -9.33
C ALA A 193 19.41 -0.43 -9.56
N LEU A 194 19.16 -1.23 -8.51
CA LEU A 194 19.12 -2.70 -8.60
C LEU A 194 18.00 -3.19 -9.52
N ILE A 195 16.81 -2.58 -9.47
CA ILE A 195 15.70 -2.92 -10.37
C ILE A 195 16.03 -2.56 -11.82
N ILE A 196 16.56 -1.36 -12.09
CA ILE A 196 16.94 -0.94 -13.44
C ILE A 196 18.05 -1.83 -14.00
N TRP A 197 19.08 -2.13 -13.19
CA TRP A 197 20.11 -3.07 -13.57
C TRP A 197 19.55 -4.44 -13.96
N TYR A 198 18.63 -5.00 -13.14
CA TYR A 198 18.03 -6.29 -13.42
C TYR A 198 17.21 -6.28 -14.72
N LEU A 199 16.38 -5.24 -14.92
CA LEU A 199 15.57 -5.12 -16.13
C LEU A 199 16.44 -4.91 -17.39
N SER A 200 17.60 -4.26 -17.28
CA SER A 200 18.48 -3.96 -18.42
C SER A 200 19.35 -5.14 -18.82
N GLU A 201 19.86 -5.91 -17.84
CA GLU A 201 20.90 -6.90 -18.12
C GLU A 201 20.47 -8.35 -17.93
N LYS A 202 19.55 -8.63 -16.99
CA LYS A 202 19.22 -10.00 -16.56
C LYS A 202 17.89 -10.51 -17.10
N SER A 203 17.01 -9.64 -17.57
CA SER A 203 15.71 -10.03 -18.07
C SER A 203 15.67 -10.02 -19.58
N GLU A 204 15.60 -11.20 -20.21
CA GLU A 204 15.43 -11.31 -21.66
C GLU A 204 14.03 -10.88 -22.11
N GLU A 205 12.99 -11.18 -21.30
CA GLU A 205 11.59 -10.90 -21.64
C GLU A 205 11.18 -9.44 -21.38
N LEU A 206 11.85 -8.76 -20.43
CA LEU A 206 11.51 -7.41 -19.97
C LEU A 206 12.63 -6.42 -20.25
N LYS A 207 13.55 -6.75 -21.20
CA LYS A 207 14.78 -6.00 -21.42
C LYS A 207 14.51 -4.52 -21.63
N LEU A 208 15.03 -3.71 -20.70
CA LEU A 208 14.99 -2.26 -20.78
C LEU A 208 16.20 -1.76 -21.59
N THR A 209 15.93 -1.10 -22.72
CA THR A 209 16.94 -0.53 -23.58
C THR A 209 16.83 0.99 -23.61
N ARG A 210 17.97 1.69 -23.56
CA ARG A 210 17.98 3.17 -23.54
C ARG A 210 17.40 3.78 -24.82
N SER A 211 17.59 3.11 -25.97
CA SER A 211 17.09 3.56 -27.28
C SER A 211 15.56 3.58 -27.35
N ASP A 212 14.89 2.71 -26.56
CA ASP A 212 13.45 2.50 -26.63
C ASP A 212 12.69 3.19 -25.48
N LEU A 213 13.41 3.96 -24.63
CA LEU A 213 12.84 4.78 -23.58
C LEU A 213 11.98 5.90 -24.17
N LYS A 214 10.71 5.61 -24.39
CA LYS A 214 9.70 6.56 -24.89
C LYS A 214 8.34 6.21 -24.33
N ILE A 215 7.45 7.19 -24.33
CA ILE A 215 6.06 6.99 -23.94
C ILE A 215 5.26 6.59 -25.18
N ASP A 216 4.62 5.44 -25.13
CA ASP A 216 3.58 5.07 -26.06
C ASP A 216 2.23 5.63 -25.58
N PRO A 217 1.53 6.50 -26.37
CA PRO A 217 0.30 7.15 -25.93
C PRO A 217 -0.86 6.17 -25.66
N TYR A 218 -0.91 5.05 -26.40
CA TYR A 218 -1.96 4.03 -26.20
C TYR A 218 -1.73 3.29 -24.87
N ILE A 219 -0.51 2.88 -24.61
CA ILE A 219 -0.13 2.22 -23.36
C ILE A 219 -0.33 3.17 -22.18
N LEU A 220 0.15 4.42 -22.28
CA LEU A 220 0.00 5.44 -21.24
C LEU A 220 -1.48 5.63 -20.86
N LYS A 221 -2.36 5.80 -21.85
CA LYS A 221 -3.80 5.96 -21.61
C LYS A 221 -4.39 4.78 -20.83
N ARG A 222 -3.98 3.56 -21.14
CA ARG A 222 -4.45 2.36 -20.46
C ARG A 222 -3.87 2.23 -19.05
N VAL A 223 -2.59 2.52 -18.84
CA VAL A 223 -1.96 2.54 -17.51
C VAL A 223 -2.67 3.54 -16.62
N ILE A 224 -2.93 4.75 -17.11
CA ILE A 224 -3.64 5.80 -16.38
C ILE A 224 -5.09 5.38 -16.07
N ALA A 225 -5.82 4.80 -17.04
CA ALA A 225 -7.20 4.39 -16.86
C ALA A 225 -7.38 3.31 -15.77
N ILE A 226 -6.36 2.50 -15.51
CA ILE A 226 -6.37 1.49 -14.44
C ILE A 226 -5.73 2.05 -13.17
N GLY A 227 -4.61 2.75 -13.31
CA GLY A 227 -3.78 3.17 -12.19
C GLY A 227 -4.34 4.36 -11.42
N ILE A 228 -4.89 5.38 -12.08
CA ILE A 228 -5.48 6.54 -11.39
C ILE A 228 -6.64 6.11 -10.46
N PRO A 229 -7.63 5.32 -10.91
CA PRO A 229 -8.66 4.83 -10.00
C PRO A 229 -8.09 4.03 -8.82
N ALA A 230 -7.02 3.25 -9.04
CA ALA A 230 -6.39 2.49 -7.97
C ALA A 230 -5.73 3.40 -6.92
N GLY A 231 -5.03 4.44 -7.36
CA GLY A 231 -4.39 5.42 -6.48
C GLY A 231 -5.42 6.29 -5.74
N LEU A 232 -6.44 6.78 -6.43
CA LEU A 232 -7.53 7.56 -5.83
C LEU A 232 -8.25 6.76 -4.74
N GLN A 233 -8.51 5.47 -4.96
CA GLN A 233 -9.10 4.61 -3.94
C GLN A 233 -8.25 4.65 -2.65
N GLY A 234 -6.94 4.43 -2.73
CA GLY A 234 -6.05 4.46 -1.56
C GLY A 234 -6.03 5.83 -0.86
N THR A 235 -5.98 6.91 -1.63
CA THR A 235 -6.01 8.29 -1.12
C THR A 235 -7.29 8.59 -0.35
N ILE A 236 -8.46 8.24 -0.90
CA ILE A 236 -9.75 8.49 -0.26
C ILE A 236 -9.96 7.59 0.97
N PHE A 237 -9.46 6.36 0.95
CA PHE A 237 -9.44 5.51 2.16
C PHE A 237 -8.66 6.18 3.29
N SER A 238 -7.49 6.76 2.99
CA SER A 238 -6.69 7.48 3.99
C SER A 238 -7.45 8.68 4.55
N LEU A 239 -8.15 9.43 3.71
CA LEU A 239 -8.98 10.56 4.14
C LEU A 239 -10.17 10.12 5.01
N SER A 240 -10.84 9.02 4.65
CA SER A 240 -11.93 8.44 5.45
C SER A 240 -11.44 8.04 6.85
N ASN A 241 -10.24 7.45 6.94
CA ASN A 241 -9.63 7.08 8.22
C ASN A 241 -9.37 8.29 9.14
N VAL A 242 -9.04 9.46 8.58
CA VAL A 242 -8.89 10.71 9.37
C VAL A 242 -10.20 11.09 10.04
N VAL A 243 -11.33 10.99 9.33
CA VAL A 243 -12.65 11.30 9.92
C VAL A 243 -13.01 10.29 11.02
N ILE A 244 -12.73 9.01 10.82
CA ILE A 244 -12.95 7.97 11.83
C ILE A 244 -12.06 8.24 13.06
N GLN A 245 -10.80 8.64 12.85
CA GLN A 245 -9.89 8.98 13.94
C GLN A 245 -10.41 10.17 14.76
N SER A 246 -11.05 11.15 14.14
CA SER A 246 -11.69 12.26 14.86
C SER A 246 -12.79 11.78 15.81
N ALA A 247 -13.58 10.75 15.42
CA ALA A 247 -14.57 10.14 16.30
C ALA A 247 -13.89 9.37 17.46
N ILE A 248 -12.78 8.69 17.22
CA ILE A 248 -12.00 7.98 18.24
C ILE A 248 -11.42 8.96 19.26
N ASN A 249 -10.91 10.10 18.80
CA ASN A 249 -10.34 11.14 19.67
C ASN A 249 -11.32 11.65 20.72
N SER A 250 -12.63 11.55 20.47
CA SER A 250 -13.67 11.98 21.42
C SER A 250 -13.80 11.09 22.66
N PHE A 251 -13.14 9.91 22.70
CA PHE A 251 -13.17 8.97 23.82
C PHE A 251 -12.00 9.13 24.81
N GLY A 252 -11.08 10.04 24.54
CA GLY A 252 -9.94 10.32 25.42
C GLY A 252 -8.65 9.58 25.03
N SER A 253 -7.57 9.92 25.71
CA SER A 253 -6.19 9.52 25.38
C SER A 253 -5.95 8.01 25.41
N ASP A 254 -6.53 7.30 26.39
CA ASP A 254 -6.34 5.85 26.52
C ASP A 254 -6.93 5.09 25.33
N VAL A 255 -8.13 5.51 24.87
CA VAL A 255 -8.77 4.91 23.70
C VAL A 255 -7.99 5.22 22.42
N VAL A 256 -7.50 6.44 22.29
CA VAL A 256 -6.64 6.84 21.14
C VAL A 256 -5.35 6.02 21.12
N ALA A 257 -4.68 5.87 22.25
CA ALA A 257 -3.46 5.07 22.37
C ALA A 257 -3.71 3.59 22.08
N GLY A 258 -4.78 3.01 22.66
CA GLY A 258 -5.17 1.61 22.41
C GLY A 258 -5.55 1.36 20.96
N ASN A 259 -6.27 2.31 20.35
CA ASN A 259 -6.61 2.27 18.92
C ASN A 259 -5.34 2.28 18.03
N SER A 260 -4.39 3.17 18.33
CA SER A 260 -3.14 3.28 17.56
C SER A 260 -2.30 2.01 17.67
N ALA A 261 -2.17 1.45 18.88
CA ALA A 261 -1.48 0.17 19.10
C ALA A 261 -2.14 -0.97 18.29
N THR A 262 -3.47 -1.06 18.31
CA THR A 262 -4.20 -2.07 17.54
C THR A 262 -4.01 -1.87 16.03
N MET A 263 -4.04 -0.64 15.52
CA MET A 263 -3.80 -0.36 14.09
C MET A 263 -2.43 -0.83 13.62
N ASN A 264 -1.40 -0.77 14.46
CA ASN A 264 -0.09 -1.33 14.12
C ASN A 264 -0.15 -2.86 14.01
N ILE A 265 -0.84 -3.53 14.93
CA ILE A 265 -1.04 -4.99 14.87
C ILE A 265 -1.84 -5.37 13.61
N GLU A 266 -2.94 -4.66 13.32
CA GLU A 266 -3.73 -4.82 12.09
C GLU A 266 -2.87 -4.65 10.84
N GLY A 267 -1.90 -3.74 10.84
CA GLY A 267 -1.00 -3.49 9.72
C GLY A 267 -0.23 -4.72 9.28
N PHE A 268 0.28 -5.54 10.21
CA PHE A 268 0.96 -6.79 9.87
C PHE A 268 0.01 -7.82 9.24
N VAL A 269 -1.19 -7.96 9.79
CA VAL A 269 -2.21 -8.85 9.23
C VAL A 269 -2.63 -8.39 7.84
N TYR A 270 -2.81 -7.07 7.67
CA TYR A 270 -3.19 -6.47 6.40
C TYR A 270 -2.12 -6.69 5.32
N MET A 271 -0.83 -6.58 5.63
CA MET A 271 0.24 -6.80 4.66
C MET A 271 0.21 -8.22 4.08
N ALA A 272 -0.10 -9.23 4.91
CA ALA A 272 -0.27 -10.59 4.44
C ALA A 272 -1.46 -10.72 3.46
N MET A 273 -2.59 -10.09 3.76
CA MET A 273 -3.78 -10.12 2.87
C MET A 273 -3.55 -9.29 1.60
N ASN A 274 -2.89 -8.14 1.69
CA ASN A 274 -2.56 -7.31 0.53
C ASN A 274 -1.66 -8.03 -0.48
N ALA A 275 -0.77 -8.90 -0.02
CA ALA A 275 0.03 -9.74 -0.91
C ALA A 275 -0.84 -10.69 -1.75
N ILE A 276 -1.94 -11.19 -1.20
CA ILE A 276 -2.90 -12.04 -1.94
C ILE A 276 -3.67 -11.20 -2.96
N TYR A 277 -4.06 -9.96 -2.62
CA TYR A 277 -4.60 -9.00 -3.58
C TYR A 277 -3.66 -8.76 -4.77
N GLN A 278 -2.37 -8.52 -4.54
CA GLN A 278 -1.35 -8.37 -5.60
C GLN A 278 -1.23 -9.65 -6.46
N THR A 279 -1.32 -10.81 -5.81
CA THR A 279 -1.32 -12.11 -6.47
C THR A 279 -2.54 -12.27 -7.37
N ALA A 280 -3.73 -11.89 -6.88
CA ALA A 280 -4.97 -11.95 -7.65
C ALA A 280 -4.88 -11.09 -8.92
N ILE A 281 -4.39 -9.85 -8.83
CA ILE A 281 -4.18 -8.98 -9.99
C ILE A 281 -3.34 -9.69 -11.06
N THR A 282 -2.21 -10.24 -10.68
CA THR A 282 -1.27 -10.85 -11.62
C THR A 282 -1.84 -12.11 -12.27
N PHE A 283 -2.32 -13.06 -11.45
CA PHE A 283 -2.80 -14.35 -11.97
C PHE A 283 -4.10 -14.23 -12.76
N VAL A 284 -5.03 -13.40 -12.30
CA VAL A 284 -6.27 -13.10 -13.04
C VAL A 284 -5.93 -12.36 -14.33
N GLY A 285 -5.05 -11.37 -14.27
CA GLY A 285 -4.63 -10.58 -15.42
C GLY A 285 -3.98 -11.43 -16.52
N GLN A 286 -3.04 -12.32 -16.16
CA GLN A 286 -2.41 -13.23 -17.13
C GLN A 286 -3.42 -14.18 -17.77
N ASN A 287 -4.32 -14.79 -16.98
CA ASN A 287 -5.31 -15.71 -17.53
C ASN A 287 -6.39 -14.98 -18.34
N TYR A 288 -6.72 -13.75 -18.00
CA TYR A 288 -7.60 -12.90 -18.81
C TYR A 288 -6.96 -12.53 -20.16
N GLY A 289 -5.69 -12.11 -20.15
CA GLY A 289 -4.91 -11.85 -21.36
C GLY A 289 -4.78 -13.07 -22.27
N ALA A 290 -4.66 -14.27 -21.69
CA ALA A 290 -4.62 -15.54 -22.40
C ALA A 290 -5.99 -16.00 -22.93
N GLY A 291 -7.08 -15.29 -22.67
CA GLY A 291 -8.44 -15.70 -23.06
C GLY A 291 -8.99 -16.91 -22.27
N LYS A 292 -8.35 -17.31 -21.18
CA LYS A 292 -8.69 -18.52 -20.41
C LYS A 292 -9.75 -18.22 -19.34
N LYS A 293 -10.99 -18.04 -19.75
CA LYS A 293 -12.13 -17.66 -18.90
C LYS A 293 -12.28 -18.54 -17.65
N LYS A 294 -12.25 -19.88 -17.82
CA LYS A 294 -12.38 -20.82 -16.69
C LYS A 294 -11.26 -20.66 -15.67
N ARG A 295 -10.04 -20.33 -16.13
CA ARG A 295 -8.90 -20.11 -15.25
C ARG A 295 -9.00 -18.75 -14.50
N VAL A 296 -9.57 -17.71 -15.11
CA VAL A 296 -9.88 -16.45 -14.43
C VAL A 296 -10.72 -16.72 -13.18
N LEU A 297 -11.83 -17.44 -13.31
CA LEU A 297 -12.68 -17.80 -12.16
C LEU A 297 -11.91 -18.65 -11.13
N ARG A 298 -11.20 -19.68 -11.60
CA ARG A 298 -10.44 -20.56 -10.70
C ARG A 298 -9.38 -19.80 -9.90
N CYS A 299 -8.66 -18.88 -10.54
CA CYS A 299 -7.66 -18.03 -9.86
C CYS A 299 -8.31 -17.10 -8.84
N THR A 300 -9.47 -16.50 -9.16
CA THR A 300 -10.21 -15.67 -8.22
C THR A 300 -10.65 -16.47 -7.00
N LEU A 301 -11.28 -17.63 -7.19
CA LEU A 301 -11.72 -18.49 -6.09
C LEU A 301 -10.55 -19.01 -5.24
N GLN A 302 -9.42 -19.33 -5.85
CA GLN A 302 -8.22 -19.73 -5.12
C GLN A 302 -7.63 -18.58 -4.30
N ALA A 303 -7.62 -17.36 -4.85
CA ALA A 303 -7.16 -16.18 -4.12
C ALA A 303 -8.07 -15.88 -2.93
N GLU A 304 -9.40 -15.98 -3.11
CA GLU A 304 -10.38 -15.84 -2.02
C GLU A 304 -10.16 -16.90 -0.93
N ALA A 305 -10.01 -18.17 -1.29
CA ALA A 305 -9.75 -19.21 -0.31
C ALA A 305 -8.45 -18.96 0.48
N ILE A 306 -7.39 -18.54 -0.22
CA ILE A 306 -6.09 -18.25 0.42
C ILE A 306 -6.22 -17.04 1.36
N VAL A 307 -6.87 -15.96 0.94
CA VAL A 307 -6.99 -14.76 1.80
C VAL A 307 -7.85 -15.01 3.02
N VAL A 308 -8.90 -15.82 2.89
CA VAL A 308 -9.73 -16.23 4.04
C VAL A 308 -8.90 -17.04 5.02
N ILE A 309 -8.14 -18.05 4.54
CA ILE A 309 -7.27 -18.87 5.42
C ILE A 309 -6.19 -18.00 6.08
N VAL A 310 -5.50 -17.17 5.30
CA VAL A 310 -4.44 -16.29 5.81
C VAL A 310 -5.00 -15.26 6.78
N GLY A 311 -6.11 -14.60 6.43
CA GLY A 311 -6.76 -13.61 7.27
C GLY A 311 -7.31 -14.19 8.58
N LEU A 312 -7.91 -15.38 8.53
CA LEU A 312 -8.34 -16.09 9.73
C LEU A 312 -7.16 -16.51 10.60
N PHE A 313 -6.12 -17.11 9.99
CA PHE A 313 -4.96 -17.56 10.74
C PHE A 313 -4.27 -16.39 11.47
N PHE A 314 -3.89 -15.34 10.77
CA PHE A 314 -3.20 -14.20 11.38
C PHE A 314 -4.15 -13.35 12.24
N GLY A 315 -5.39 -13.13 11.81
CA GLY A 315 -6.37 -12.34 12.55
C GLY A 315 -6.78 -12.99 13.87
N VAL A 316 -7.12 -14.28 13.86
CA VAL A 316 -7.47 -15.02 15.08
C VAL A 316 -6.25 -15.17 15.99
N SER A 317 -5.08 -15.46 15.45
CA SER A 317 -3.84 -15.52 16.25
C SER A 317 -3.56 -14.17 16.92
N ALA A 318 -3.63 -13.07 16.17
CA ALA A 318 -3.41 -11.73 16.73
C ALA A 318 -4.49 -11.36 17.77
N TYR A 319 -5.74 -11.84 17.63
CA TYR A 319 -6.78 -11.66 18.63
C TYR A 319 -6.49 -12.46 19.91
N ILE A 320 -6.10 -13.73 19.78
CA ILE A 320 -5.78 -14.60 20.94
C ILE A 320 -4.63 -13.99 21.77
N PHE A 321 -3.57 -13.54 21.08
CA PHE A 321 -2.41 -12.91 21.70
C PHE A 321 -2.51 -11.38 21.82
N SER A 322 -3.73 -10.82 21.73
CA SER A 322 -3.93 -9.36 21.71
C SER A 322 -3.42 -8.66 22.97
N THR A 323 -3.52 -9.31 24.13
CA THR A 323 -3.04 -8.74 25.39
C THR A 323 -1.52 -8.58 25.37
N GLU A 324 -0.80 -9.63 25.00
CA GLU A 324 0.66 -9.65 24.92
C GLU A 324 1.17 -8.67 23.85
N LEU A 325 0.52 -8.67 22.68
CA LEU A 325 0.86 -7.77 21.60
C LEU A 325 0.63 -6.29 21.97
N LEU A 326 -0.47 -5.97 22.67
CA LEU A 326 -0.74 -4.61 23.12
C LEU A 326 0.23 -4.18 24.22
N HIS A 327 0.68 -5.08 25.08
CA HIS A 327 1.69 -4.79 26.09
C HIS A 327 3.06 -4.41 25.49
N ILE A 328 3.37 -4.82 24.25
CA ILE A 328 4.57 -4.34 23.54
C ILE A 328 4.51 -2.82 23.32
N TYR A 329 3.29 -2.26 23.17
CA TYR A 329 3.07 -0.83 22.87
C TYR A 329 2.79 0.01 24.12
N SER A 330 2.16 -0.58 25.16
CA SER A 330 1.82 0.16 26.38
C SER A 330 1.74 -0.73 27.60
N GLY A 331 2.33 -0.26 28.70
CA GLY A 331 2.21 -0.86 30.03
C GLY A 331 0.91 -0.46 30.77
N SER A 332 0.12 0.50 30.23
CA SER A 332 -1.12 0.97 30.87
C SER A 332 -2.27 -0.04 30.71
N PRO A 333 -2.86 -0.54 31.82
CA PRO A 333 -4.01 -1.44 31.74
C PRO A 333 -5.22 -0.82 31.01
N ALA A 334 -5.43 0.50 31.13
CA ALA A 334 -6.52 1.22 30.48
C ALA A 334 -6.35 1.23 28.95
N VAL A 335 -5.13 1.50 28.47
CA VAL A 335 -4.77 1.48 27.03
C VAL A 335 -4.94 0.07 26.46
N VAL A 336 -4.45 -0.96 27.17
CA VAL A 336 -4.60 -2.36 26.76
C VAL A 336 -6.07 -2.77 26.71
N ALA A 337 -6.88 -2.41 27.72
CA ALA A 337 -8.30 -2.69 27.73
C ALA A 337 -9.04 -2.03 26.53
N ALA A 338 -8.73 -0.78 26.24
CA ALA A 338 -9.29 -0.06 25.09
C ALA A 338 -8.88 -0.70 23.75
N GLY A 339 -7.60 -1.07 23.58
CA GLY A 339 -7.10 -1.77 22.40
C GLY A 339 -7.77 -3.14 22.20
N LYS A 340 -7.99 -3.91 23.27
CA LYS A 340 -8.68 -5.21 23.21
C LYS A 340 -10.10 -5.10 22.66
N ILE A 341 -10.82 -4.03 22.97
CA ILE A 341 -12.16 -3.81 22.38
C ILE A 341 -12.06 -3.76 20.87
N ARG A 342 -11.15 -2.95 20.31
CA ARG A 342 -10.95 -2.86 18.86
C ARG A 342 -10.49 -4.20 18.27
N CYS A 343 -9.54 -4.88 18.92
CA CYS A 343 -9.08 -6.20 18.49
C CYS A 343 -10.23 -7.19 18.36
N ALA A 344 -11.17 -7.21 19.32
CA ALA A 344 -12.32 -8.14 19.33
C ALA A 344 -13.30 -7.90 18.16
N TYR A 345 -13.50 -6.63 17.76
CA TYR A 345 -14.40 -6.29 16.66
C TYR A 345 -13.79 -6.46 15.27
N ILE A 346 -12.45 -6.40 15.14
CA ILE A 346 -11.79 -6.32 13.84
C ILE A 346 -11.03 -7.60 13.52
N LEU A 347 -10.10 -8.03 14.39
CA LEU A 347 -9.13 -9.07 14.05
C LEU A 347 -9.75 -10.43 13.66
N PRO A 348 -10.76 -10.99 14.37
CA PRO A 348 -11.30 -12.30 14.03
C PRO A 348 -11.99 -12.35 12.66
N ILE A 349 -12.51 -11.23 12.19
CA ILE A 349 -13.26 -11.10 10.94
C ILE A 349 -12.53 -10.25 9.90
N TYR A 350 -11.23 -9.95 10.12
CA TYR A 350 -10.45 -9.09 9.25
C TYR A 350 -10.25 -9.71 7.85
N PHE A 351 -10.38 -11.03 7.72
CA PHE A 351 -10.40 -11.71 6.42
C PHE A 351 -11.46 -11.15 5.46
N LEU A 352 -12.57 -10.56 5.95
CA LEU A 352 -13.57 -9.88 5.10
C LEU A 352 -12.97 -8.67 4.36
N CYS A 353 -12.10 -7.91 5.04
CA CYS A 353 -11.35 -6.83 4.40
C CYS A 353 -10.43 -7.38 3.30
N GLY A 354 -9.70 -8.46 3.60
CA GLY A 354 -8.85 -9.12 2.62
C GLY A 354 -9.62 -9.68 1.42
N SER A 355 -10.78 -10.32 1.65
CA SER A 355 -11.66 -10.81 0.59
C SER A 355 -12.19 -9.67 -0.28
N MET A 356 -12.59 -8.55 0.34
CA MET A 356 -12.98 -7.34 -0.40
C MET A 356 -11.86 -6.87 -1.33
N ASP A 357 -10.61 -6.84 -0.83
CA ASP A 357 -9.46 -6.41 -1.63
C ASP A 357 -9.11 -7.42 -2.74
N VAL A 358 -9.21 -8.72 -2.49
CA VAL A 358 -8.98 -9.76 -3.51
C VAL A 358 -9.99 -9.62 -4.66
N MET A 359 -11.27 -9.35 -4.35
CA MET A 359 -12.28 -9.07 -5.40
C MET A 359 -11.96 -7.80 -6.20
N VAL A 360 -11.45 -6.74 -5.54
CA VAL A 360 -10.90 -5.56 -6.25
C VAL A 360 -9.75 -5.98 -7.16
N GLY A 361 -8.84 -6.83 -6.67
CA GLY A 361 -7.72 -7.37 -7.46
C GLY A 361 -8.17 -8.16 -8.67
N ALA A 362 -9.19 -9.01 -8.52
CA ALA A 362 -9.78 -9.79 -9.60
C ALA A 362 -10.46 -8.88 -10.65
N LEU A 363 -11.23 -7.88 -10.22
CA LEU A 363 -11.84 -6.89 -11.12
C LEU A 363 -10.78 -6.09 -11.88
N ARG A 364 -9.71 -5.63 -11.21
CA ARG A 364 -8.59 -4.97 -11.87
C ARG A 364 -7.86 -5.89 -12.82
N GLY A 365 -7.66 -7.16 -12.43
CA GLY A 365 -7.07 -8.19 -13.27
C GLY A 365 -7.80 -8.41 -14.59
N ILE A 366 -9.12 -8.24 -14.63
CA ILE A 366 -9.91 -8.25 -15.89
C ILE A 366 -10.02 -6.86 -16.54
N GLY A 367 -9.24 -5.88 -16.09
CA GLY A 367 -9.17 -4.53 -16.67
C GLY A 367 -10.21 -3.54 -16.15
N GLN A 368 -11.00 -3.89 -15.13
CA GLN A 368 -12.00 -3.00 -14.51
C GLN A 368 -11.41 -2.36 -13.25
N SER A 369 -11.12 -1.06 -13.28
CA SER A 369 -10.53 -0.35 -12.13
C SER A 369 -11.45 0.74 -11.55
N VAL A 370 -12.27 1.36 -12.38
CA VAL A 370 -13.21 2.41 -11.93
C VAL A 370 -14.32 1.82 -11.07
N VAL A 371 -14.90 0.68 -11.50
CA VAL A 371 -16.01 0.05 -10.78
C VAL A 371 -15.62 -0.34 -9.35
N PRO A 372 -14.54 -1.11 -9.11
CA PRO A 372 -14.17 -1.43 -7.73
C PRO A 372 -13.76 -0.21 -6.92
N MET A 373 -13.18 0.83 -7.52
CA MET A 373 -12.90 2.10 -6.84
C MET A 373 -14.20 2.72 -6.33
N VAL A 374 -15.18 2.97 -7.21
CA VAL A 374 -16.44 3.61 -6.84
C VAL A 374 -17.20 2.78 -5.81
N THR A 375 -17.27 1.46 -6.00
CA THR A 375 -17.92 0.54 -5.06
C THR A 375 -17.26 0.60 -3.66
N SER A 376 -15.94 0.58 -3.59
CA SER A 376 -15.21 0.71 -2.33
C SER A 376 -15.41 2.08 -1.68
N LEU A 377 -15.41 3.16 -2.45
CA LEU A 377 -15.63 4.52 -1.92
C LEU A 377 -17.03 4.67 -1.33
N ILE A 378 -18.05 4.12 -1.97
CA ILE A 378 -19.43 4.16 -1.47
C ILE A 378 -19.57 3.22 -0.27
N GLY A 379 -19.16 1.95 -0.40
CA GLY A 379 -19.39 0.91 0.59
C GLY A 379 -18.48 1.00 1.81
N ALA A 380 -17.18 1.28 1.62
CA ALA A 380 -16.24 1.30 2.73
C ALA A 380 -15.98 2.71 3.31
N CYS A 381 -16.08 3.77 2.50
CA CYS A 381 -15.86 5.14 2.98
C CYS A 381 -17.18 5.86 3.29
N ALA A 382 -18.04 6.09 2.29
CA ALA A 382 -19.25 6.88 2.49
C ALA A 382 -20.19 6.26 3.51
N LEU A 383 -20.39 4.94 3.48
CA LEU A 383 -21.24 4.24 4.45
C LEU A 383 -20.72 4.45 5.89
N ARG A 384 -19.41 4.40 6.13
CA ARG A 384 -18.86 4.65 7.47
C ARG A 384 -19.04 6.11 7.91
N LEU A 385 -18.92 7.07 6.99
CA LEU A 385 -19.19 8.49 7.30
C LEU A 385 -20.66 8.70 7.66
N VAL A 386 -21.58 8.08 6.92
CA VAL A 386 -23.01 8.09 7.25
C VAL A 386 -23.26 7.40 8.61
N TRP A 387 -22.62 6.25 8.86
CA TRP A 387 -22.72 5.57 10.15
C TRP A 387 -22.30 6.43 11.32
N ILE A 388 -21.16 7.13 11.20
CA ILE A 388 -20.65 8.02 12.24
C ILE A 388 -21.59 9.22 12.44
N SER A 389 -22.16 9.76 11.38
CA SER A 389 -23.06 10.91 11.45
C SER A 389 -24.47 10.58 11.96
N THR A 390 -24.89 9.31 11.95
CA THR A 390 -26.22 8.83 12.31
C THR A 390 -26.18 7.89 13.51
N VAL A 391 -25.91 6.60 13.25
CA VAL A 391 -25.99 5.51 14.26
C VAL A 391 -25.04 5.76 15.45
N PHE A 392 -23.80 6.15 15.17
CA PHE A 392 -22.83 6.42 16.22
C PHE A 392 -23.20 7.65 17.07
N LYS A 393 -23.88 8.66 16.51
CA LYS A 393 -24.38 9.79 17.29
C LYS A 393 -25.48 9.40 18.28
N MET A 394 -26.28 8.37 17.94
CA MET A 394 -27.35 7.87 18.79
C MET A 394 -26.80 6.97 19.93
N HIS A 395 -25.75 6.22 19.64
CA HIS A 395 -25.15 5.27 20.59
C HIS A 395 -23.62 5.46 20.60
N ARG A 396 -23.14 6.44 21.40
CA ARG A 396 -21.72 6.80 21.49
C ARG A 396 -20.91 5.80 22.31
N THR A 397 -20.59 4.65 21.71
CA THR A 397 -19.69 3.66 22.29
C THR A 397 -18.60 3.28 21.29
N THR A 398 -17.42 2.88 21.78
CA THR A 398 -16.31 2.41 20.91
C THR A 398 -16.72 1.19 20.10
N GLY A 399 -17.52 0.28 20.67
CA GLY A 399 -18.07 -0.89 19.96
C GLY A 399 -18.94 -0.49 18.77
N MET A 400 -19.84 0.52 18.94
CA MET A 400 -20.67 1.03 17.83
C MET A 400 -19.85 1.70 16.73
N LEU A 401 -18.70 2.25 17.07
CA LEU A 401 -17.78 2.79 16.07
C LEU A 401 -17.10 1.66 15.29
N TYR A 402 -16.57 0.66 16.00
CA TYR A 402 -15.80 -0.43 15.37
C TYR A 402 -16.67 -1.40 14.56
N ILE A 403 -17.94 -1.63 14.93
CA ILE A 403 -18.82 -2.52 14.16
C ILE A 403 -19.14 -1.97 12.76
N SER A 404 -18.93 -0.69 12.51
CA SER A 404 -19.05 -0.10 11.17
C SER A 404 -18.09 -0.71 10.15
N TYR A 405 -16.94 -1.21 10.60
CA TYR A 405 -15.93 -1.84 9.73
C TYR A 405 -16.45 -3.13 9.10
N PRO A 406 -16.81 -4.18 9.89
CA PRO A 406 -17.31 -5.42 9.30
C PRO A 406 -18.58 -5.24 8.47
N ILE A 407 -19.51 -4.38 8.90
CA ILE A 407 -20.72 -4.09 8.13
C ILE A 407 -20.37 -3.52 6.76
N SER A 408 -19.47 -2.53 6.73
CA SER A 408 -19.03 -1.92 5.48
C SER A 408 -18.27 -2.91 4.58
N TRP A 409 -17.45 -3.80 5.15
CA TRP A 409 -16.72 -4.82 4.39
C TRP A 409 -17.67 -5.83 3.74
N ILE A 410 -18.67 -6.32 4.48
CA ILE A 410 -19.67 -7.28 3.97
C ILE A 410 -20.45 -6.67 2.80
N ILE A 411 -20.98 -5.47 2.98
CA ILE A 411 -21.76 -4.79 1.93
C ILE A 411 -20.92 -4.55 0.68
N THR A 412 -19.68 -4.07 0.87
CA THR A 412 -18.76 -3.79 -0.24
C THR A 412 -18.34 -5.08 -0.94
N LEU A 413 -18.05 -6.15 -0.19
CA LEU A 413 -17.69 -7.46 -0.72
C LEU A 413 -18.80 -8.04 -1.59
N ILE A 414 -20.06 -8.01 -1.11
CA ILE A 414 -21.23 -8.48 -1.87
C ILE A 414 -21.35 -7.71 -3.19
N ALA A 415 -21.19 -6.39 -3.16
CA ALA A 415 -21.23 -5.56 -4.36
C ALA A 415 -20.08 -5.90 -5.34
N HIS A 416 -18.85 -6.09 -4.84
CA HIS A 416 -17.72 -6.50 -5.68
C HIS A 416 -17.95 -7.87 -6.31
N ILE A 417 -18.48 -8.85 -5.57
CA ILE A 417 -18.83 -10.17 -6.12
C ILE A 417 -19.86 -10.03 -7.23
N ALA A 418 -20.92 -9.23 -7.03
CA ALA A 418 -21.96 -9.01 -8.03
C ALA A 418 -21.36 -8.39 -9.32
N PHE A 419 -20.50 -7.36 -9.18
CA PHE A 419 -19.82 -6.77 -10.34
C PHE A 419 -18.84 -7.74 -11.00
N PHE A 420 -18.10 -8.55 -10.21
CA PHE A 420 -17.21 -9.55 -10.79
C PHE A 420 -17.98 -10.58 -11.61
N VAL A 421 -19.09 -11.11 -11.10
CA VAL A 421 -19.96 -12.05 -11.83
C VAL A 421 -20.49 -11.40 -13.12
N TYR A 422 -20.93 -10.15 -13.05
CA TYR A 422 -21.41 -9.41 -14.23
C TYR A 422 -20.34 -9.29 -15.31
N PHE A 423 -19.13 -8.83 -14.97
CA PHE A 423 -18.04 -8.68 -15.94
C PHE A 423 -17.46 -10.03 -16.38
N TYR A 424 -17.37 -11.01 -15.49
CA TYR A 424 -16.96 -12.36 -15.83
C TYR A 424 -17.86 -12.98 -16.90
N ASN A 425 -19.17 -12.81 -16.80
CA ASN A 425 -20.11 -13.32 -17.79
C ASN A 425 -19.92 -12.68 -19.17
N LYS A 426 -19.45 -11.44 -19.24
CA LYS A 426 -19.10 -10.73 -20.48
C LYS A 426 -17.80 -11.17 -21.13
N ILE A 427 -16.93 -11.90 -20.42
CA ILE A 427 -15.71 -12.46 -21.02
C ILE A 427 -16.13 -13.48 -22.09
N PRO A 428 -15.59 -13.40 -23.32
CA PRO A 428 -15.86 -14.38 -24.37
C PRO A 428 -15.59 -15.81 -23.87
N LYS A 429 -16.38 -16.76 -24.36
CA LYS A 429 -16.08 -18.20 -24.09
C LYS A 429 -14.74 -18.57 -24.71
N GLU A 430 -14.02 -19.49 -24.06
CA GLU A 430 -12.78 -20.05 -24.61
C GLU A 430 -13.11 -20.66 -25.99
N LYS A 431 -12.32 -20.32 -27.01
CA LYS A 431 -12.35 -21.06 -28.27
C LYS A 431 -11.74 -22.43 -27.96
N GLU A 432 -12.47 -23.49 -28.23
CA GLU A 432 -12.01 -24.88 -28.12
C GLU A 432 -10.81 -25.13 -29.00
#